data_820e33ce92d5d43b9eead76b8e3adbb0
#
_entry.id   820e33ce92d5d43b9eead76b8e3adbb0
#
_cell.length_a   1.000
_cell.length_b   1.000
_cell.length_c   1.000
_cell.angle_alpha   90.00
_cell.angle_beta   90.00
_cell.angle_gamma   90.00
#
_symmetry.space_group_name_H-M   'P 1'
#
loop_
_entity.id
_entity.type
_entity.pdbx_description
1 polymer ?
#
loop_
_entity_poly.entity_id
_entity_poly.type
_entity_poly.pdbx_seq_one_letter_code
_entity_poly.pdbx_strand_id
1 'polypeptide(L)'
;MPAERDDRNERNRALDVAVGQIEKQFGKGSIMRLGQKGFTIGPVDAIPTGSISIDYALGIGGMPRGRVVEVFGPESSGKTTLALQVIAQAQKLGGMAAFVDAEHALDATYAQKLGVDLENLLVSQPDNGEQALEIVEVLIRSGGVDVVVVDSVAALVPRAEIEGEMGDPQMGLQARLMSQALRKLTGVVSKSKTCLIFINQLREKIGVMFGNPETTTGGRALKFYASVRVDIRRIASIKDGDQVVGGRTRVKVVKNKVAPPFREAEFDVMYGEGISREGDLLDLAVDKRIIEKSGAWFAFAGERLGQGRENAKQFLRDNPETFRVIEERVRKELGMARENEVAAV
;
A
#
# COMPACT_ATOMS: atom_id res chain seq x y z
N MET A 1 -23.19 -13.40 45.76
CA MET A 1 -23.93 -12.98 44.54
C MET A 1 -24.47 -11.52 44.61
N PRO A 2 -24.98 -10.89 45.70
CA PRO A 2 -25.30 -9.46 45.76
C PRO A 2 -24.09 -8.54 45.84
N ALA A 3 -23.05 -8.88 46.61
CA ALA A 3 -21.88 -8.05 46.86
C ALA A 3 -21.03 -7.76 45.58
N GLU A 4 -20.91 -8.73 44.68
CA GLU A 4 -20.15 -8.56 43.43
C GLU A 4 -20.85 -7.64 42.40
N ARG A 5 -22.19 -7.51 42.45
CA ARG A 5 -22.96 -6.57 41.63
C ARG A 5 -22.83 -5.14 42.13
N ASP A 6 -22.73 -4.92 43.43
CA ASP A 6 -22.56 -3.60 44.05
C ASP A 6 -21.17 -3.01 43.71
N ASP A 7 -20.11 -3.85 43.88
CA ASP A 7 -18.74 -3.46 43.56
C ASP A 7 -18.58 -3.09 42.05
N ARG A 8 -19.25 -3.83 41.15
CA ARG A 8 -19.25 -3.52 39.71
C ARG A 8 -19.97 -2.22 39.38
N ASN A 9 -21.04 -1.90 40.08
CA ASN A 9 -21.78 -0.65 39.90
C ASN A 9 -20.99 0.57 40.42
N GLU A 10 -20.30 0.45 41.55
CA GLU A 10 -19.42 1.51 42.06
C GLU A 10 -18.24 1.77 41.13
N ARG A 11 -17.59 0.72 40.60
CA ARG A 11 -16.53 0.85 39.60
C ARG A 11 -17.01 1.52 38.30
N ASN A 12 -18.19 1.18 37.82
CA ASN A 12 -18.77 1.83 36.62
C ASN A 12 -19.04 3.30 36.86
N ARG A 13 -19.58 3.70 38.03
CA ARG A 13 -19.79 5.11 38.39
C ARG A 13 -18.47 5.88 38.46
N ALA A 14 -17.43 5.29 39.06
CA ALA A 14 -16.13 5.90 39.14
C ALA A 14 -15.52 6.11 37.73
N LEU A 15 -15.66 5.11 36.82
CA LEU A 15 -15.24 5.22 35.42
C LEU A 15 -16.02 6.31 34.67
N ASP A 16 -17.33 6.42 34.86
CA ASP A 16 -18.13 7.43 34.18
C ASP A 16 -17.73 8.86 34.64
N VAL A 17 -17.41 9.03 35.92
CA VAL A 17 -16.86 10.30 36.45
C VAL A 17 -15.49 10.59 35.82
N ALA A 18 -14.59 9.61 35.72
CA ALA A 18 -13.27 9.76 35.12
C ALA A 18 -13.37 10.10 33.61
N VAL A 19 -14.27 9.42 32.87
CA VAL A 19 -14.56 9.72 31.47
C VAL A 19 -15.04 11.16 31.30
N GLY A 20 -16.00 11.61 32.15
CA GLY A 20 -16.50 12.98 32.11
C GLY A 20 -15.40 14.01 32.39
N GLN A 21 -14.47 13.73 33.31
CA GLN A 21 -13.33 14.62 33.60
C GLN A 21 -12.37 14.69 32.39
N ILE A 22 -12.06 13.55 31.75
CA ILE A 22 -11.21 13.48 30.57
C ILE A 22 -11.84 14.27 29.41
N GLU A 23 -13.14 14.10 29.15
CA GLU A 23 -13.83 14.83 28.10
C GLU A 23 -13.89 16.35 28.37
N LYS A 24 -14.04 16.74 29.64
CA LYS A 24 -14.02 18.16 30.04
C LYS A 24 -12.65 18.79 29.87
N GLN A 25 -11.57 18.04 30.12
CA GLN A 25 -10.19 18.51 30.04
C GLN A 25 -9.63 18.49 28.64
N PHE A 26 -9.92 17.45 27.86
CA PHE A 26 -9.29 17.16 26.54
C PHE A 26 -10.28 17.28 25.36
N GLY A 27 -11.56 17.57 25.62
CA GLY A 27 -12.60 17.67 24.62
C GLY A 27 -13.40 16.37 24.42
N LYS A 28 -14.64 16.53 23.91
CA LYS A 28 -15.50 15.38 23.58
C LYS A 28 -14.82 14.45 22.55
N GLY A 29 -14.87 13.16 22.79
CA GLY A 29 -14.26 12.14 21.92
C GLY A 29 -12.78 11.86 22.22
N SER A 30 -12.19 12.49 23.26
CA SER A 30 -10.83 12.17 23.73
C SER A 30 -10.72 10.76 24.32
N ILE A 31 -11.83 10.23 24.81
CA ILE A 31 -12.00 8.84 25.27
C ILE A 31 -13.32 8.31 24.78
N MET A 32 -13.37 7.02 24.39
CA MET A 32 -14.59 6.38 23.91
C MET A 32 -14.64 4.91 24.28
N ARG A 33 -15.85 4.38 24.43
CA ARG A 33 -16.08 2.94 24.59
C ARG A 33 -16.26 2.31 23.20
N LEU A 34 -15.41 1.34 22.84
CA LEU A 34 -15.58 0.57 21.60
C LEU A 34 -16.94 -0.17 21.64
N GLY A 35 -17.78 0.01 20.63
CA GLY A 35 -19.13 -0.57 20.57
C GLY A 35 -20.26 0.36 21.04
N GLN A 36 -19.99 1.59 21.45
CA GLN A 36 -21.03 2.58 21.71
C GLN A 36 -21.59 3.08 20.36
N LYS A 37 -22.93 3.10 20.21
CA LYS A 37 -23.60 3.61 18.99
C LYS A 37 -23.12 5.03 18.70
N GLY A 38 -22.51 5.22 17.50
CA GLY A 38 -21.96 6.51 17.05
C GLY A 38 -20.42 6.59 17.07
N PHE A 39 -19.72 5.64 17.67
CA PHE A 39 -18.26 5.54 17.67
C PHE A 39 -17.80 4.13 17.29
N THR A 40 -18.19 3.70 16.11
CA THR A 40 -17.61 2.49 15.52
C THR A 40 -16.29 2.89 14.87
N ILE A 41 -15.18 2.27 15.27
CA ILE A 41 -14.00 2.25 14.41
C ILE A 41 -14.45 1.43 13.19
N GLY A 42 -14.93 2.12 12.15
CA GLY A 42 -15.36 1.49 10.92
C GLY A 42 -14.22 0.74 10.25
N PRO A 43 -14.51 -0.07 9.23
CA PRO A 43 -13.48 -0.68 8.42
C PRO A 43 -12.54 0.43 7.90
N VAL A 44 -11.26 0.11 7.81
CA VAL A 44 -10.27 1.05 7.26
C VAL A 44 -10.53 1.18 5.77
N ASP A 45 -10.83 2.39 5.31
CA ASP A 45 -10.95 2.67 3.88
C ASP A 45 -9.61 2.41 3.18
N ALA A 46 -9.67 1.93 1.95
CA ALA A 46 -8.50 1.59 1.17
C ALA A 46 -8.51 2.24 -0.21
N ILE A 47 -7.31 2.48 -0.74
CA ILE A 47 -7.06 2.85 -2.13
C ILE A 47 -6.67 1.58 -2.88
N PRO A 48 -7.41 1.11 -3.89
CA PRO A 48 -7.06 -0.06 -4.68
C PRO A 48 -5.65 0.09 -5.28
N THR A 49 -4.96 -1.02 -5.46
CA THR A 49 -3.63 -1.01 -6.09
C THR A 49 -3.69 -1.13 -7.61
N GLY A 50 -4.86 -1.51 -8.14
CA GLY A 50 -5.03 -1.87 -9.54
C GLY A 50 -4.78 -3.34 -9.83
N SER A 51 -4.34 -4.12 -8.84
CA SER A 51 -4.18 -5.57 -8.88
C SER A 51 -5.10 -6.21 -7.83
N ILE A 52 -5.98 -7.09 -8.27
CA ILE A 52 -6.93 -7.78 -7.38
C ILE A 52 -6.20 -8.71 -6.41
N SER A 53 -5.13 -9.35 -6.87
CA SER A 53 -4.34 -10.25 -6.04
C SER A 53 -3.63 -9.52 -4.91
N ILE A 54 -3.06 -8.32 -5.17
CA ILE A 54 -2.45 -7.48 -4.14
C ILE A 54 -3.52 -6.97 -3.17
N ASP A 55 -4.63 -6.47 -3.69
CA ASP A 55 -5.76 -5.96 -2.89
C ASP A 55 -6.30 -7.04 -1.95
N TYR A 56 -6.41 -8.28 -2.44
CA TYR A 56 -6.78 -9.44 -1.65
C TYR A 56 -5.72 -9.79 -0.60
N ALA A 57 -4.44 -9.76 -0.96
CA ALA A 57 -3.35 -10.03 -0.02
C ALA A 57 -3.28 -8.99 1.12
N LEU A 58 -3.59 -7.72 0.82
CA LEU A 58 -3.71 -6.65 1.82
C LEU A 58 -4.91 -6.84 2.75
N GLY A 59 -5.95 -7.56 2.31
CA GLY A 59 -7.08 -8.00 3.13
C GLY A 59 -8.17 -6.96 3.40
N ILE A 60 -8.00 -5.74 2.90
CA ILE A 60 -8.96 -4.63 3.00
C ILE A 60 -9.28 -4.01 1.64
N GLY A 61 -8.85 -4.65 0.54
CA GLY A 61 -9.12 -4.19 -0.82
C GLY A 61 -8.17 -3.09 -1.34
N GLY A 62 -7.01 -2.89 -0.71
CA GLY A 62 -6.01 -1.92 -1.17
C GLY A 62 -5.10 -1.37 -0.09
N MET A 63 -4.43 -0.26 -0.38
CA MET A 63 -3.57 0.47 0.55
C MET A 63 -4.40 1.24 1.58
N PRO A 64 -4.14 1.10 2.89
CA PRO A 64 -4.97 1.66 3.96
C PRO A 64 -4.91 3.19 4.01
N ARG A 65 -6.05 3.86 3.99
CA ARG A 65 -6.16 5.28 4.27
C ARG A 65 -5.87 5.58 5.75
N GLY A 66 -5.26 6.72 6.02
CA GLY A 66 -4.91 7.13 7.39
C GLY A 66 -3.78 6.30 8.02
N ARG A 67 -2.95 5.67 7.20
CA ARG A 67 -1.87 4.79 7.67
C ARG A 67 -0.56 5.04 6.92
N VAL A 68 0.53 4.70 7.60
CA VAL A 68 1.87 4.63 7.01
C VAL A 68 2.08 3.22 6.46
N VAL A 69 2.51 3.13 5.21
CA VAL A 69 2.84 1.91 4.48
C VAL A 69 4.32 1.95 4.08
N GLU A 70 5.02 0.84 4.19
CA GLU A 70 6.37 0.66 3.63
C GLU A 70 6.30 -0.38 2.51
N VAL A 71 6.74 0.01 1.31
CA VAL A 71 6.95 -0.89 0.16
C VAL A 71 8.46 -1.02 -0.04
N PHE A 72 9.00 -2.22 0.10
CA PHE A 72 10.43 -2.44 0.04
C PHE A 72 10.79 -3.69 -0.77
N GLY A 73 12.00 -3.71 -1.29
CA GLY A 73 12.51 -4.82 -2.10
C GLY A 73 13.80 -4.46 -2.83
N PRO A 74 14.38 -5.39 -3.59
CA PRO A 74 15.55 -5.16 -4.43
C PRO A 74 15.30 -4.07 -5.49
N GLU A 75 16.36 -3.62 -6.13
CA GLU A 75 16.25 -2.74 -7.30
C GLU A 75 15.45 -3.43 -8.41
N SER A 76 14.78 -2.63 -9.23
CA SER A 76 13.98 -3.11 -10.37
C SER A 76 12.92 -4.17 -10.03
N SER A 77 12.47 -4.23 -8.76
CA SER A 77 11.42 -5.16 -8.31
C SER A 77 9.99 -4.65 -8.56
N GLY A 78 9.80 -3.40 -9.00
CA GLY A 78 8.48 -2.81 -9.27
C GLY A 78 7.90 -1.98 -8.13
N LYS A 79 8.71 -1.52 -7.17
CA LYS A 79 8.27 -0.66 -6.05
C LYS A 79 7.59 0.62 -6.51
N THR A 80 8.29 1.39 -7.34
CA THR A 80 7.79 2.67 -7.90
C THR A 80 6.60 2.43 -8.81
N THR A 81 6.61 1.35 -9.62
CA THR A 81 5.45 0.94 -10.45
C THR A 81 4.19 0.73 -9.60
N LEU A 82 4.30 -0.03 -8.49
CA LEU A 82 3.17 -0.26 -7.59
C LEU A 82 2.68 1.06 -6.97
N ALA A 83 3.59 1.92 -6.52
CA ALA A 83 3.23 3.20 -5.91
C ALA A 83 2.54 4.15 -6.91
N LEU A 84 3.05 4.25 -8.15
CA LEU A 84 2.42 5.05 -9.21
C LEU A 84 1.04 4.51 -9.60
N GLN A 85 0.85 3.20 -9.61
CA GLN A 85 -0.48 2.63 -9.85
C GLN A 85 -1.46 2.94 -8.73
N VAL A 86 -1.02 2.93 -7.46
CA VAL A 86 -1.85 3.38 -6.33
C VAL A 86 -2.25 4.85 -6.49
N ILE A 87 -1.32 5.71 -6.94
CA ILE A 87 -1.62 7.12 -7.28
C ILE A 87 -2.70 7.18 -8.37
N ALA A 88 -2.51 6.45 -9.48
CA ALA A 88 -3.49 6.42 -10.56
C ALA A 88 -4.88 5.96 -10.10
N GLN A 89 -4.95 4.97 -9.20
CA GLN A 89 -6.23 4.53 -8.64
C GLN A 89 -6.84 5.58 -7.70
N ALA A 90 -6.04 6.27 -6.89
CA ALA A 90 -6.51 7.36 -6.04
C ALA A 90 -7.13 8.48 -6.88
N GLN A 91 -6.46 8.90 -7.96
CA GLN A 91 -6.95 9.92 -8.89
C GLN A 91 -8.24 9.49 -9.62
N LYS A 92 -8.35 8.22 -10.05
CA LYS A 92 -9.59 7.67 -10.63
C LYS A 92 -10.78 7.72 -9.66
N LEU A 93 -10.53 7.69 -8.36
CA LEU A 93 -11.55 7.87 -7.33
C LEU A 93 -11.82 9.35 -7.01
N GLY A 94 -11.26 10.29 -7.77
CA GLY A 94 -11.38 11.73 -7.55
C GLY A 94 -10.47 12.29 -6.45
N GLY A 95 -9.49 11.49 -5.99
CA GLY A 95 -8.55 11.89 -4.95
C GLY A 95 -7.33 12.61 -5.51
N MET A 96 -6.66 13.37 -4.62
CA MET A 96 -5.42 14.08 -4.91
C MET A 96 -4.20 13.29 -4.44
N ALA A 97 -3.11 13.37 -5.23
CA ALA A 97 -1.88 12.64 -4.96
C ALA A 97 -0.66 13.56 -4.96
N ALA A 98 0.34 13.18 -4.15
CA ALA A 98 1.64 13.81 -4.16
C ALA A 98 2.76 12.77 -4.25
N PHE A 99 3.82 13.10 -4.97
CA PHE A 99 5.03 12.29 -5.13
C PHE A 99 6.25 13.11 -4.71
N VAL A 100 6.90 12.68 -3.65
CA VAL A 100 8.14 13.29 -3.15
C VAL A 100 9.30 12.46 -3.69
N ASP A 101 9.92 12.98 -4.75
CA ASP A 101 10.99 12.34 -5.52
C ASP A 101 12.36 12.71 -4.96
N ALA A 102 12.77 12.02 -3.91
CA ALA A 102 14.08 12.25 -3.29
C ALA A 102 15.24 11.62 -4.09
N GLU A 103 14.96 10.71 -5.02
CA GLU A 103 15.97 10.12 -5.92
C GLU A 103 16.14 10.95 -7.22
N HIS A 104 15.26 11.94 -7.49
CA HIS A 104 15.23 12.72 -8.73
C HIS A 104 15.13 11.85 -9.99
N ALA A 105 14.35 10.77 -9.92
CA ALA A 105 14.30 9.72 -10.93
C ALA A 105 12.89 9.45 -11.47
N LEU A 106 11.90 10.29 -11.17
CA LEU A 106 10.53 10.12 -11.64
C LEU A 106 10.45 10.30 -13.17
N ASP A 107 10.08 9.23 -13.86
CA ASP A 107 9.74 9.28 -15.29
C ASP A 107 8.25 9.61 -15.47
N ALA A 108 7.98 10.86 -15.90
CA ALA A 108 6.62 11.34 -16.15
C ALA A 108 5.94 10.56 -17.29
N THR A 109 6.69 10.16 -18.31
CA THR A 109 6.15 9.40 -19.45
C THR A 109 5.69 7.99 -18.98
N TYR A 110 6.50 7.38 -18.12
CA TYR A 110 6.13 6.08 -17.53
C TYR A 110 4.93 6.23 -16.58
N ALA A 111 4.91 7.25 -15.73
CA ALA A 111 3.78 7.52 -14.85
C ALA A 111 2.46 7.69 -15.63
N GLN A 112 2.50 8.45 -16.74
CA GLN A 112 1.33 8.62 -17.61
C GLN A 112 0.86 7.31 -18.23
N LYS A 113 1.76 6.45 -18.68
CA LYS A 113 1.42 5.10 -19.19
C LYS A 113 0.75 4.21 -18.15
N LEU A 114 1.10 4.37 -16.87
CA LEU A 114 0.43 3.68 -15.75
C LEU A 114 -0.94 4.27 -15.41
N GLY A 115 -1.35 5.34 -16.09
CA GLY A 115 -2.64 6.00 -15.90
C GLY A 115 -2.65 7.10 -14.85
N VAL A 116 -1.47 7.61 -14.47
CA VAL A 116 -1.36 8.79 -13.60
C VAL A 116 -1.74 10.04 -14.40
N ASP A 117 -2.65 10.84 -13.87
CA ASP A 117 -2.96 12.17 -14.34
C ASP A 117 -1.86 13.13 -13.85
N LEU A 118 -0.99 13.54 -14.78
CA LEU A 118 0.17 14.38 -14.48
C LEU A 118 -0.23 15.82 -14.11
N GLU A 119 -1.34 16.33 -14.65
CA GLU A 119 -1.83 17.68 -14.36
C GLU A 119 -2.30 17.83 -12.91
N ASN A 120 -2.77 16.72 -12.33
CA ASN A 120 -3.27 16.64 -10.96
C ASN A 120 -2.31 15.89 -10.02
N LEU A 121 -1.05 15.71 -10.39
CA LEU A 121 -0.03 15.12 -9.52
C LEU A 121 0.88 16.23 -8.97
N LEU A 122 0.91 16.39 -7.65
CA LEU A 122 1.90 17.24 -6.99
C LEU A 122 3.24 16.52 -6.91
N VAL A 123 4.30 17.14 -7.48
CA VAL A 123 5.65 16.56 -7.41
C VAL A 123 6.57 17.52 -6.67
N SER A 124 7.38 16.98 -5.77
CA SER A 124 8.42 17.72 -5.06
C SER A 124 9.74 16.97 -5.15
N GLN A 125 10.82 17.71 -5.42
CA GLN A 125 12.20 17.21 -5.46
C GLN A 125 13.03 17.93 -4.39
N PRO A 126 13.04 17.43 -3.15
CA PRO A 126 13.69 18.09 -2.02
C PRO A 126 15.21 17.93 -2.06
N ASP A 127 15.94 18.92 -1.55
CA ASP A 127 17.42 18.90 -1.48
C ASP A 127 17.97 18.02 -0.34
N ASN A 128 17.17 17.74 0.69
CA ASN A 128 17.56 16.96 1.86
C ASN A 128 16.36 16.27 2.53
N GLY A 129 16.66 15.35 3.44
CA GLY A 129 15.65 14.54 4.13
C GLY A 129 14.72 15.35 5.03
N GLU A 130 15.23 16.39 5.71
CA GLU A 130 14.42 17.29 6.54
C GLU A 130 13.37 18.01 5.70
N GLN A 131 13.79 18.62 4.60
CA GLN A 131 12.89 19.31 3.67
C GLN A 131 11.83 18.35 3.08
N ALA A 132 12.24 17.15 2.69
CA ALA A 132 11.31 16.13 2.20
C ALA A 132 10.20 15.84 3.22
N LEU A 133 10.59 15.56 4.46
CA LEU A 133 9.66 15.15 5.51
C LEU A 133 8.79 16.31 6.03
N GLU A 134 9.29 17.55 5.97
CA GLU A 134 8.51 18.76 6.26
C GLU A 134 7.45 19.01 5.17
N ILE A 135 7.81 18.87 3.90
CA ILE A 135 6.86 18.95 2.77
C ILE A 135 5.76 17.90 2.94
N VAL A 136 6.13 16.65 3.24
CA VAL A 136 5.16 15.57 3.52
C VAL A 136 4.23 15.94 4.67
N GLU A 137 4.77 16.50 5.76
CA GLU A 137 3.96 16.92 6.92
C GLU A 137 2.96 18.00 6.54
N VAL A 138 3.37 19.03 5.79
CA VAL A 138 2.51 20.14 5.35
C VAL A 138 1.41 19.64 4.43
N LEU A 139 1.75 18.81 3.43
CA LEU A 139 0.77 18.22 2.52
C LEU A 139 -0.30 17.41 3.26
N ILE A 140 0.11 16.55 4.19
CA ILE A 140 -0.81 15.72 4.97
C ILE A 140 -1.67 16.56 5.91
N ARG A 141 -1.10 17.59 6.56
CA ARG A 141 -1.85 18.51 7.45
C ARG A 141 -2.91 19.31 6.72
N SER A 142 -2.72 19.60 5.45
CA SER A 142 -3.72 20.30 4.64
C SER A 142 -5.05 19.55 4.56
N GLY A 143 -5.02 18.20 4.70
CA GLY A 143 -6.17 17.32 4.49
C GLY A 143 -6.63 17.23 3.04
N GLY A 144 -5.90 17.84 2.09
CA GLY A 144 -6.25 17.91 0.67
C GLY A 144 -5.63 16.78 -0.17
N VAL A 145 -4.83 15.87 0.43
CA VAL A 145 -4.17 14.79 -0.31
C VAL A 145 -4.60 13.42 0.21
N ASP A 146 -4.97 12.53 -0.69
CA ASP A 146 -5.40 11.16 -0.39
C ASP A 146 -4.24 10.19 -0.27
N VAL A 147 -3.20 10.39 -1.07
CA VAL A 147 -1.99 9.58 -1.07
C VAL A 147 -0.76 10.44 -1.25
N VAL A 148 0.27 10.16 -0.44
CA VAL A 148 1.61 10.74 -0.58
C VAL A 148 2.59 9.59 -0.69
N VAL A 149 3.43 9.61 -1.72
CA VAL A 149 4.53 8.66 -1.94
C VAL A 149 5.85 9.38 -1.70
N VAL A 150 6.76 8.74 -0.99
CA VAL A 150 8.16 9.18 -0.80
C VAL A 150 9.08 8.14 -1.42
N ASP A 151 9.76 8.49 -2.49
CA ASP A 151 10.69 7.63 -3.22
C ASP A 151 12.11 8.23 -3.23
N SER A 152 13.05 7.69 -2.51
CA SER A 152 12.94 6.62 -1.53
C SER A 152 13.55 7.03 -0.18
N VAL A 153 13.25 6.25 0.88
CA VAL A 153 13.86 6.46 2.21
C VAL A 153 15.39 6.47 2.14
N ALA A 154 15.98 5.67 1.23
CA ALA A 154 17.43 5.60 1.05
C ALA A 154 18.05 6.95 0.64
N ALA A 155 17.29 7.77 -0.09
CA ALA A 155 17.72 9.09 -0.59
C ALA A 155 17.40 10.25 0.38
N LEU A 156 16.75 9.99 1.51
CA LEU A 156 16.52 11.01 2.54
C LEU A 156 17.80 11.27 3.34
N VAL A 157 18.74 11.98 2.71
CA VAL A 157 20.02 12.34 3.33
C VAL A 157 19.79 13.50 4.26
N PRO A 158 20.22 13.41 5.55
CA PRO A 158 20.18 14.53 6.50
C PRO A 158 21.00 15.71 6.02
N ARG A 159 20.52 16.94 6.26
CA ARG A 159 21.24 18.18 5.91
C ARG A 159 22.67 18.20 6.46
N ALA A 160 22.83 17.79 7.72
CA ALA A 160 24.15 17.75 8.35
C ALA A 160 25.14 16.78 7.66
N GLU A 161 24.62 15.75 6.96
CA GLU A 161 25.45 14.84 6.18
C GLU A 161 25.86 15.47 4.84
N ILE A 162 24.97 16.28 4.24
CA ILE A 162 25.26 17.01 2.98
C ILE A 162 26.27 18.15 3.22
N GLU A 163 26.16 18.86 4.34
CA GLU A 163 27.03 19.98 4.71
C GLU A 163 28.38 19.54 5.32
N GLY A 164 28.50 18.26 5.70
CA GLY A 164 29.73 17.68 6.26
C GLY A 164 30.82 17.43 5.21
N GLU A 165 32.04 17.18 5.67
CA GLU A 165 33.14 16.82 4.79
C GLU A 165 33.05 15.35 4.32
N MET A 166 33.61 15.06 3.14
CA MET A 166 33.70 13.69 2.63
C MET A 166 34.53 12.82 3.55
N GLY A 167 33.92 11.77 4.13
CA GLY A 167 34.57 10.85 5.05
C GLY A 167 34.20 11.05 6.51
N ASP A 168 33.43 12.07 6.87
CA ASP A 168 32.95 12.26 8.23
C ASP A 168 32.01 11.09 8.65
N PRO A 169 32.19 10.61 9.91
CA PRO A 169 31.33 9.53 10.41
C PRO A 169 29.93 10.04 10.74
N GLN A 170 29.00 9.87 9.81
CA GLN A 170 27.60 10.33 9.93
C GLN A 170 26.64 9.23 10.44
N MET A 171 27.13 8.37 11.34
CA MET A 171 26.37 7.20 11.78
C MET A 171 25.05 7.56 12.49
N GLY A 172 23.95 7.05 11.95
CA GLY A 172 22.65 7.08 12.60
C GLY A 172 21.84 8.38 12.44
N LEU A 173 22.32 9.39 11.72
CA LEU A 173 21.60 10.65 11.49
C LEU A 173 20.28 10.40 10.76
N GLN A 174 20.29 9.64 9.67
CA GLN A 174 19.08 9.27 8.94
C GLN A 174 18.08 8.52 9.82
N ALA A 175 18.53 7.60 10.67
CA ALA A 175 17.66 6.88 11.59
C ALA A 175 17.02 7.78 12.65
N ARG A 176 17.73 8.81 13.13
CA ARG A 176 17.19 9.83 14.04
C ARG A 176 16.16 10.70 13.35
N LEU A 177 16.45 11.18 12.14
CA LEU A 177 15.54 11.96 11.31
C LEU A 177 14.24 11.19 11.07
N MET A 178 14.30 9.96 10.61
CA MET A 178 13.14 9.10 10.40
C MET A 178 12.34 8.86 11.69
N SER A 179 13.03 8.63 12.82
CA SER A 179 12.36 8.43 14.12
C SER A 179 11.61 9.68 14.57
N GLN A 180 12.18 10.87 14.37
CA GLN A 180 11.56 12.14 14.71
C GLN A 180 10.36 12.43 13.82
N ALA A 181 10.52 12.29 12.51
CA ALA A 181 9.45 12.53 11.53
C ALA A 181 8.26 11.60 11.73
N LEU A 182 8.49 10.29 11.87
CA LEU A 182 7.42 9.31 12.00
C LEU A 182 6.60 9.49 13.28
N ARG A 183 7.20 9.98 14.37
CA ARG A 183 6.46 10.35 15.59
C ARG A 183 5.44 11.46 15.34
N LYS A 184 5.81 12.46 14.51
CA LYS A 184 4.91 13.55 14.13
C LYS A 184 3.89 13.09 13.10
N LEU A 185 4.34 12.44 12.02
CA LEU A 185 3.53 12.06 10.87
C LEU A 185 2.42 11.07 11.22
N THR A 186 2.67 10.09 12.09
CA THR A 186 1.68 9.04 12.39
C THR A 186 0.35 9.60 12.87
N GLY A 187 0.38 10.60 13.77
CA GLY A 187 -0.83 11.23 14.30
C GLY A 187 -1.56 12.08 13.25
N VAL A 188 -0.82 12.77 12.40
CA VAL A 188 -1.37 13.62 11.34
C VAL A 188 -1.98 12.76 10.23
N VAL A 189 -1.28 11.73 9.77
CA VAL A 189 -1.73 10.75 8.79
C VAL A 189 -3.07 10.12 9.20
N SER A 190 -3.18 9.69 10.46
CA SER A 190 -4.43 9.10 10.98
C SER A 190 -5.61 10.06 10.94
N LYS A 191 -5.38 11.34 11.24
CA LYS A 191 -6.43 12.38 11.27
C LYS A 191 -6.87 12.80 9.86
N SER A 192 -5.91 12.98 8.94
CA SER A 192 -6.16 13.41 7.56
C SER A 192 -6.73 12.30 6.67
N LYS A 193 -6.67 11.03 7.10
CA LYS A 193 -7.01 9.86 6.28
C LYS A 193 -6.12 9.68 5.04
N THR A 194 -4.98 10.35 4.97
CA THR A 194 -4.02 10.20 3.88
C THR A 194 -3.32 8.85 3.96
N CYS A 195 -3.13 8.15 2.84
CA CYS A 195 -2.25 7.00 2.74
C CYS A 195 -0.81 7.49 2.50
N LEU A 196 0.09 7.26 3.45
CA LEU A 196 1.50 7.65 3.31
C LEU A 196 2.35 6.42 2.98
N ILE A 197 2.90 6.38 1.76
CA ILE A 197 3.72 5.27 1.25
C ILE A 197 5.17 5.68 1.24
N PHE A 198 6.02 4.95 1.96
CA PHE A 198 7.46 5.03 1.85
C PHE A 198 7.99 3.88 1.00
N ILE A 199 8.67 4.21 -0.07
CA ILE A 199 9.45 3.25 -0.84
C ILE A 199 10.82 3.11 -0.17
N ASN A 200 11.30 1.86 -0.02
CA ASN A 200 12.56 1.60 0.67
C ASN A 200 13.39 0.56 -0.08
N GLN A 201 14.69 0.68 0.06
CA GLN A 201 15.66 -0.24 -0.54
C GLN A 201 16.13 -1.25 0.50
N LEU A 202 16.51 -2.44 0.03
CA LEU A 202 17.18 -3.44 0.83
C LEU A 202 18.68 -3.18 0.87
N ARG A 203 19.28 -3.44 2.02
CA ARG A 203 20.72 -3.46 2.26
C ARG A 203 21.07 -4.74 3.01
N GLU A 204 22.26 -5.24 2.83
CA GLU A 204 22.75 -6.38 3.55
C GLU A 204 23.57 -5.94 4.76
N LYS A 205 23.34 -6.58 5.88
CA LYS A 205 24.17 -6.40 7.09
C LYS A 205 25.43 -7.24 6.95
N ILE A 206 26.57 -6.58 7.02
CA ILE A 206 27.88 -7.25 7.04
C ILE A 206 28.02 -8.07 8.34
N GLY A 207 28.52 -9.30 8.25
CA GLY A 207 28.84 -10.14 9.41
C GLY A 207 27.70 -10.96 10.00
N VAL A 208 26.51 -11.01 9.36
CA VAL A 208 25.42 -11.89 9.77
C VAL A 208 25.64 -13.28 9.18
N MET A 209 26.18 -14.21 9.99
CA MET A 209 26.41 -15.60 9.57
C MET A 209 25.15 -16.48 9.66
N PHE A 210 24.19 -16.12 10.50
CA PHE A 210 22.92 -16.87 10.69
C PHE A 210 21.73 -15.93 10.68
N GLY A 211 20.62 -16.36 10.06
CA GLY A 211 19.39 -15.59 9.91
C GLY A 211 19.36 -14.76 8.63
N ASN A 212 18.40 -13.84 8.53
CA ASN A 212 18.24 -12.98 7.35
C ASN A 212 19.13 -11.72 7.46
N PRO A 213 20.15 -11.56 6.58
CA PRO A 213 21.02 -10.40 6.57
C PRO A 213 20.33 -9.13 6.04
N GLU A 214 19.22 -9.28 5.30
CA GLU A 214 18.54 -8.17 4.66
C GLU A 214 17.94 -7.19 5.67
N THR A 215 18.14 -5.91 5.45
CA THR A 215 17.50 -4.84 6.22
C THR A 215 17.14 -3.67 5.32
N THR A 216 16.15 -2.88 5.73
CA THR A 216 15.77 -1.64 5.04
C THR A 216 16.57 -0.46 5.59
N THR A 217 16.76 0.59 4.77
CA THR A 217 17.43 1.85 5.15
C THR A 217 16.58 2.68 6.13
N GLY A 218 17.14 3.75 6.71
CA GLY A 218 16.42 4.64 7.62
C GLY A 218 16.21 4.09 9.04
N GLY A 219 16.93 3.01 9.43
CA GLY A 219 16.89 2.43 10.77
C GLY A 219 15.64 1.58 11.05
N ARG A 220 15.25 1.48 12.33
CA ARG A 220 14.14 0.62 12.76
C ARG A 220 12.80 1.33 12.87
N ALA A 221 12.75 2.67 12.84
CA ALA A 221 11.54 3.43 13.13
C ALA A 221 10.39 3.09 12.17
N LEU A 222 10.64 3.07 10.87
CA LEU A 222 9.62 2.78 9.87
C LEU A 222 9.03 1.37 10.05
N LYS A 223 9.84 0.37 10.43
CA LYS A 223 9.37 -0.99 10.73
C LYS A 223 8.34 -1.04 11.86
N PHE A 224 8.45 -0.13 12.84
CA PHE A 224 7.49 -0.04 13.95
C PHE A 224 6.26 0.81 13.59
N TYR A 225 6.46 1.97 12.96
CA TYR A 225 5.39 2.92 12.66
C TYR A 225 4.51 2.49 11.48
N ALA A 226 5.06 1.83 10.46
CA ALA A 226 4.26 1.32 9.36
C ALA A 226 3.17 0.35 9.86
N SER A 227 1.95 0.58 9.40
CA SER A 227 0.81 -0.32 9.64
C SER A 227 0.84 -1.52 8.71
N VAL A 228 1.31 -1.32 7.49
CA VAL A 228 1.47 -2.36 6.47
C VAL A 228 2.90 -2.29 5.94
N ARG A 229 3.53 -3.44 5.75
CA ARG A 229 4.83 -3.58 5.11
C ARG A 229 4.75 -4.63 4.02
N VAL A 230 5.15 -4.25 2.82
CA VAL A 230 5.06 -5.04 1.59
C VAL A 230 6.46 -5.29 1.05
N ASP A 231 6.87 -6.55 1.03
CA ASP A 231 8.10 -7.01 0.35
C ASP A 231 7.73 -7.35 -1.10
N ILE A 232 8.36 -6.68 -2.07
CA ILE A 232 8.12 -6.87 -3.50
C ILE A 232 9.38 -7.38 -4.19
N ARG A 233 9.27 -8.51 -4.91
CA ARG A 233 10.42 -9.18 -5.56
C ARG A 233 10.05 -9.68 -6.93
N ARG A 234 10.93 -9.42 -7.90
CA ARG A 234 10.88 -10.08 -9.20
C ARG A 234 11.36 -11.52 -9.04
N ILE A 235 10.55 -12.49 -9.46
CA ILE A 235 10.84 -13.93 -9.31
C ILE A 235 11.19 -14.62 -10.64
N ALA A 236 10.74 -14.05 -11.77
CA ALA A 236 11.07 -14.58 -13.11
C ALA A 236 11.01 -13.45 -14.14
N SER A 237 11.62 -13.68 -15.30
CA SER A 237 11.50 -12.81 -16.48
C SER A 237 10.40 -13.34 -17.40
N ILE A 238 9.59 -12.43 -17.95
CA ILE A 238 8.61 -12.73 -18.98
C ILE A 238 9.26 -12.39 -20.32
N LYS A 239 9.22 -13.34 -21.25
CA LYS A 239 9.82 -13.22 -22.58
C LYS A 239 8.76 -13.32 -23.66
N ASP A 240 8.96 -12.56 -24.74
CA ASP A 240 8.29 -12.74 -26.02
C ASP A 240 9.38 -13.03 -27.06
N GLY A 241 9.45 -14.29 -27.48
CA GLY A 241 10.61 -14.81 -28.19
C GLY A 241 11.89 -14.68 -27.37
N ASP A 242 12.89 -13.97 -27.90
CA ASP A 242 14.17 -13.73 -27.22
C ASP A 242 14.18 -12.45 -26.38
N GLN A 243 13.16 -11.59 -26.50
CA GLN A 243 13.09 -10.32 -25.79
C GLN A 243 12.45 -10.47 -24.42
N VAL A 244 13.03 -9.83 -23.41
CA VAL A 244 12.42 -9.72 -22.08
C VAL A 244 11.44 -8.55 -22.10
N VAL A 245 10.16 -8.85 -22.00
CA VAL A 245 9.06 -7.86 -22.07
C VAL A 245 8.47 -7.51 -20.71
N GLY A 246 8.86 -8.22 -19.66
CA GLY A 246 8.35 -7.98 -18.31
C GLY A 246 8.98 -8.88 -17.27
N GLY A 247 8.39 -8.88 -16.08
CA GLY A 247 8.78 -9.71 -14.94
C GLY A 247 7.61 -10.26 -14.17
N ARG A 248 7.65 -11.56 -13.85
CA ARG A 248 6.79 -12.13 -12.82
C ARG A 248 7.24 -11.62 -11.47
N THR A 249 6.36 -11.02 -10.72
CA THR A 249 6.65 -10.34 -9.47
C THR A 249 5.82 -10.96 -8.36
N ARG A 250 6.43 -11.12 -7.19
CA ARG A 250 5.76 -11.57 -5.98
C ARG A 250 5.76 -10.45 -4.95
N VAL A 251 4.61 -10.21 -4.35
CA VAL A 251 4.40 -9.38 -3.17
C VAL A 251 4.13 -10.28 -1.97
N LYS A 252 4.78 -9.97 -0.85
CA LYS A 252 4.52 -10.58 0.46
C LYS A 252 4.20 -9.49 1.47
N VAL A 253 3.05 -9.59 2.12
CA VAL A 253 2.62 -8.68 3.20
C VAL A 253 3.25 -9.15 4.51
N VAL A 254 4.45 -8.65 4.84
CA VAL A 254 5.23 -9.13 6.00
C VAL A 254 4.78 -8.53 7.32
N LYS A 255 4.00 -7.43 7.29
CA LYS A 255 3.35 -6.82 8.45
C LYS A 255 2.03 -6.23 8.02
N ASN A 256 0.99 -6.47 8.82
CA ASN A 256 -0.33 -5.90 8.59
C ASN A 256 -1.03 -5.68 9.94
N LYS A 257 -1.45 -4.44 10.20
CA LYS A 257 -2.23 -4.06 11.39
C LYS A 257 -3.73 -3.88 11.11
N VAL A 258 -4.12 -4.02 9.83
CA VAL A 258 -5.52 -3.81 9.40
C VAL A 258 -6.20 -5.10 8.92
N ALA A 259 -5.41 -6.17 8.69
CA ALA A 259 -5.87 -7.50 8.32
C ALA A 259 -4.81 -8.55 8.72
N PRO A 260 -5.09 -9.87 8.63
CA PRO A 260 -4.09 -10.90 8.86
C PRO A 260 -2.89 -10.77 7.92
N PRO A 261 -1.64 -10.79 8.46
CA PRO A 261 -0.42 -10.66 7.65
C PRO A 261 -0.03 -11.97 6.95
N PHE A 262 1.10 -11.93 6.22
CA PHE A 262 1.81 -13.03 5.56
C PHE A 262 1.11 -13.61 4.33
N ARG A 263 0.09 -12.93 3.79
CA ARG A 263 -0.45 -13.27 2.49
C ARG A 263 0.51 -12.85 1.39
N GLU A 264 0.50 -13.60 0.29
CA GLU A 264 1.32 -13.38 -0.89
C GLU A 264 0.43 -13.20 -2.11
N ALA A 265 0.93 -12.47 -3.10
CA ALA A 265 0.32 -12.30 -4.40
C ALA A 265 1.40 -12.36 -5.48
N GLU A 266 1.11 -13.00 -6.60
CA GLU A 266 1.98 -13.05 -7.76
C GLU A 266 1.27 -12.50 -8.98
N PHE A 267 1.95 -11.64 -9.71
CA PHE A 267 1.41 -10.95 -10.88
C PHE A 267 2.53 -10.60 -11.86
N ASP A 268 2.14 -10.24 -13.08
CA ASP A 268 3.09 -9.80 -14.10
C ASP A 268 3.20 -8.29 -14.10
N VAL A 269 4.44 -7.79 -14.18
CA VAL A 269 4.76 -6.39 -14.46
C VAL A 269 5.33 -6.32 -15.87
N MET A 270 4.59 -5.70 -16.79
CA MET A 270 5.00 -5.52 -18.18
C MET A 270 5.76 -4.20 -18.35
N TYR A 271 6.83 -4.22 -19.11
CA TYR A 271 7.63 -3.02 -19.34
C TYR A 271 6.84 -1.99 -20.16
N GLY A 272 6.75 -0.76 -19.62
CA GLY A 272 6.00 0.31 -20.24
C GLY A 272 4.48 0.29 -20.02
N GLU A 273 3.92 -0.79 -19.44
CA GLU A 273 2.47 -0.94 -19.18
C GLU A 273 2.15 -1.08 -17.68
N GLY A 274 3.12 -1.54 -16.86
CA GLY A 274 2.91 -1.79 -15.44
C GLY A 274 2.31 -3.17 -15.13
N ILE A 275 1.50 -3.27 -14.06
CA ILE A 275 0.88 -4.54 -13.65
C ILE A 275 -0.18 -4.95 -14.67
N SER A 276 -0.06 -6.16 -15.20
CA SER A 276 -1.05 -6.74 -16.14
C SER A 276 -2.34 -7.08 -15.40
N ARG A 277 -3.36 -6.25 -15.57
CA ARG A 277 -4.68 -6.48 -14.95
C ARG A 277 -5.35 -7.74 -15.48
N GLU A 278 -5.25 -7.97 -16.79
CA GLU A 278 -5.81 -9.15 -17.47
C GLU A 278 -5.11 -10.44 -17.01
N GLY A 279 -3.78 -10.38 -16.84
CA GLY A 279 -3.00 -11.50 -16.33
C GLY A 279 -3.31 -11.83 -14.88
N ASP A 280 -3.44 -10.82 -14.04
CA ASP A 280 -3.80 -10.94 -12.63
C ASP A 280 -5.20 -11.55 -12.46
N LEU A 281 -6.19 -11.02 -13.20
CA LEU A 281 -7.56 -11.54 -13.22
C LEU A 281 -7.61 -12.98 -13.73
N LEU A 282 -6.93 -13.28 -14.84
CA LEU A 282 -6.92 -14.62 -15.44
C LEU A 282 -6.37 -15.67 -14.47
N ASP A 283 -5.23 -15.37 -13.82
CA ASP A 283 -4.59 -16.28 -12.87
C ASP A 283 -5.50 -16.53 -11.66
N LEU A 284 -6.12 -15.49 -11.09
CA LEU A 284 -7.06 -15.61 -9.99
C LEU A 284 -8.34 -16.38 -10.38
N ALA A 285 -8.89 -16.09 -11.57
CA ALA A 285 -10.10 -16.74 -12.05
C ALA A 285 -9.89 -18.24 -12.31
N VAL A 286 -8.70 -18.63 -12.76
CA VAL A 286 -8.32 -20.05 -12.90
C VAL A 286 -8.15 -20.70 -11.53
N ASP A 287 -7.46 -20.04 -10.58
CA ASP A 287 -7.31 -20.54 -9.21
C ASP A 287 -8.66 -20.77 -8.53
N LYS A 288 -9.61 -19.87 -8.73
CA LYS A 288 -10.97 -19.95 -8.19
C LYS A 288 -11.92 -20.81 -9.04
N ARG A 289 -11.44 -21.45 -10.10
CA ARG A 289 -12.23 -22.29 -11.01
C ARG A 289 -13.40 -21.55 -11.66
N ILE A 290 -13.30 -20.24 -11.80
CA ILE A 290 -14.25 -19.38 -12.53
C ILE A 290 -13.96 -19.49 -14.02
N ILE A 291 -12.67 -19.49 -14.41
CA ILE A 291 -12.20 -19.82 -15.74
C ILE A 291 -11.73 -21.28 -15.73
N GLU A 292 -12.22 -22.05 -16.66
CA GLU A 292 -11.82 -23.43 -16.89
C GLU A 292 -10.53 -23.47 -17.71
N LYS A 293 -9.56 -24.25 -17.24
CA LYS A 293 -8.30 -24.50 -17.97
C LYS A 293 -8.21 -25.97 -18.32
N SER A 294 -8.24 -26.29 -19.62
CA SER A 294 -8.06 -27.65 -20.14
C SER A 294 -6.86 -27.69 -21.07
N GLY A 295 -5.76 -28.28 -20.62
CA GLY A 295 -4.49 -28.21 -21.31
C GLY A 295 -4.03 -26.75 -21.52
N ALA A 296 -3.88 -26.35 -22.78
CA ALA A 296 -3.53 -24.97 -23.15
C ALA A 296 -4.75 -24.05 -23.33
N TRP A 297 -5.98 -24.56 -23.27
CA TRP A 297 -7.19 -23.81 -23.55
C TRP A 297 -7.80 -23.19 -22.27
N PHE A 298 -8.25 -21.95 -22.38
CA PHE A 298 -9.00 -21.23 -21.37
C PHE A 298 -10.43 -21.02 -21.85
N ALA A 299 -11.41 -21.26 -20.97
CA ALA A 299 -12.81 -21.09 -21.28
C ALA A 299 -13.58 -20.47 -20.09
N PHE A 300 -14.60 -19.69 -20.38
CA PHE A 300 -15.50 -19.09 -19.41
C PHE A 300 -16.95 -19.26 -19.86
N ALA A 301 -17.79 -19.85 -19.02
CA ALA A 301 -19.20 -20.09 -19.31
C ALA A 301 -19.46 -20.80 -20.67
N GLY A 302 -18.57 -21.72 -21.06
CA GLY A 302 -18.64 -22.45 -22.33
C GLY A 302 -18.02 -21.74 -23.53
N GLU A 303 -17.63 -20.47 -23.41
CA GLU A 303 -16.95 -19.70 -24.44
C GLU A 303 -15.43 -19.85 -24.32
N ARG A 304 -14.74 -20.06 -25.45
CA ARG A 304 -13.28 -20.15 -25.50
C ARG A 304 -12.66 -18.75 -25.46
N LEU A 305 -11.84 -18.49 -24.46
CA LEU A 305 -11.09 -17.22 -24.33
C LEU A 305 -9.80 -17.23 -25.16
N GLY A 306 -9.17 -18.41 -25.38
CA GLY A 306 -7.97 -18.52 -26.18
C GLY A 306 -7.14 -19.76 -25.86
N GLN A 307 -6.22 -20.08 -26.77
CA GLN A 307 -5.19 -21.08 -26.54
C GLN A 307 -3.90 -20.42 -26.07
N GLY A 308 -3.45 -20.76 -24.88
CA GLY A 308 -2.33 -20.13 -24.21
C GLY A 308 -2.73 -18.89 -23.40
N ARG A 309 -1.88 -18.57 -22.41
CA ARG A 309 -2.14 -17.49 -21.44
C ARG A 309 -2.21 -16.11 -22.12
N GLU A 310 -1.30 -15.85 -23.07
CA GLU A 310 -1.24 -14.55 -23.74
C GLU A 310 -2.48 -14.29 -24.62
N ASN A 311 -2.96 -15.29 -25.35
CA ASN A 311 -4.19 -15.17 -26.13
C ASN A 311 -5.41 -14.95 -25.24
N ALA A 312 -5.48 -15.61 -24.09
CA ALA A 312 -6.58 -15.40 -23.13
C ALA A 312 -6.50 -13.99 -22.50
N LYS A 313 -5.32 -13.46 -22.19
CA LYS A 313 -5.11 -12.07 -21.74
C LYS A 313 -5.58 -11.07 -22.82
N GLN A 314 -5.19 -11.31 -24.09
CA GLN A 314 -5.59 -10.45 -25.19
C GLN A 314 -7.12 -10.46 -25.38
N PHE A 315 -7.75 -11.64 -25.32
CA PHE A 315 -9.19 -11.74 -25.35
C PHE A 315 -9.86 -10.89 -24.26
N LEU A 316 -9.38 -10.96 -23.02
CA LEU A 316 -9.91 -10.16 -21.91
C LEU A 316 -9.71 -8.66 -22.12
N ARG A 317 -8.61 -8.24 -22.75
CA ARG A 317 -8.33 -6.86 -23.11
C ARG A 317 -9.30 -6.35 -24.18
N ASP A 318 -9.61 -7.17 -25.17
CA ASP A 318 -10.48 -6.84 -26.29
C ASP A 318 -11.99 -6.94 -25.93
N ASN A 319 -12.33 -7.63 -24.83
CA ASN A 319 -13.69 -7.86 -24.37
C ASN A 319 -13.91 -7.34 -22.92
N PRO A 320 -14.05 -6.00 -22.73
CA PRO A 320 -14.18 -5.39 -21.41
C PRO A 320 -15.40 -5.87 -20.60
N GLU A 321 -16.49 -6.22 -21.27
CA GLU A 321 -17.69 -6.75 -20.60
C GLU A 321 -17.41 -8.13 -19.97
N THR A 322 -16.78 -9.03 -20.72
CA THR A 322 -16.38 -10.35 -20.20
C THR A 322 -15.38 -10.19 -19.05
N PHE A 323 -14.41 -9.27 -19.20
CA PHE A 323 -13.46 -8.93 -18.12
C PHE A 323 -14.21 -8.52 -16.85
N ARG A 324 -15.18 -7.59 -16.95
CA ARG A 324 -15.96 -7.10 -15.81
C ARG A 324 -16.75 -8.21 -15.13
N VAL A 325 -17.44 -9.05 -15.88
CA VAL A 325 -18.22 -10.17 -15.33
C VAL A 325 -17.33 -11.15 -14.57
N ILE A 326 -16.14 -11.46 -15.12
CA ILE A 326 -15.18 -12.35 -14.45
C ILE A 326 -14.63 -11.67 -13.20
N GLU A 327 -14.29 -10.37 -13.28
CA GLU A 327 -13.78 -9.60 -12.13
C GLU A 327 -14.79 -9.58 -10.98
N GLU A 328 -16.06 -9.33 -11.24
CA GLU A 328 -17.13 -9.34 -10.24
C GLU A 328 -17.26 -10.72 -9.55
N ARG A 329 -17.21 -11.80 -10.33
CA ARG A 329 -17.24 -13.17 -9.78
C ARG A 329 -16.01 -13.47 -8.91
N VAL A 330 -14.81 -13.09 -9.37
CA VAL A 330 -13.58 -13.26 -8.62
C VAL A 330 -13.64 -12.48 -7.31
N ARG A 331 -14.04 -11.22 -7.34
CA ARG A 331 -14.19 -10.39 -6.13
C ARG A 331 -15.19 -10.97 -5.14
N LYS A 332 -16.31 -11.48 -5.64
CA LYS A 332 -17.33 -12.15 -4.81
C LYS A 332 -16.78 -13.41 -4.16
N GLU A 333 -16.08 -14.26 -4.91
CA GLU A 333 -15.48 -15.50 -4.40
C GLU A 333 -14.37 -15.21 -3.37
N LEU A 334 -13.64 -14.10 -3.53
CA LEU A 334 -12.61 -13.63 -2.58
C LEU A 334 -13.19 -12.91 -1.35
N GLY A 335 -14.52 -12.70 -1.27
CA GLY A 335 -15.16 -11.92 -0.21
C GLY A 335 -14.82 -10.44 -0.24
N MET A 336 -14.47 -9.90 -1.43
CA MET A 336 -14.09 -8.49 -1.66
C MET A 336 -15.23 -7.66 -2.28
N ALA A 337 -16.40 -8.24 -2.51
CA ALA A 337 -17.55 -7.52 -3.03
C ALA A 337 -17.98 -6.44 -2.03
N ARG A 338 -18.16 -5.20 -2.50
CA ARG A 338 -18.72 -4.12 -1.69
C ARG A 338 -20.21 -4.33 -1.54
N GLU A 339 -20.76 -4.15 -0.32
CA GLU A 339 -22.21 -4.33 -0.06
C GLU A 339 -23.11 -3.46 -0.96
N ASN A 340 -22.59 -2.36 -1.51
CA ASN A 340 -23.34 -1.46 -2.41
C ASN A 340 -23.50 -2.00 -3.84
N GLU A 341 -22.78 -3.05 -4.25
CA GLU A 341 -22.93 -3.69 -5.57
C GLU A 341 -23.91 -4.87 -5.53
N VAL A 342 -24.22 -5.39 -4.33
CA VAL A 342 -25.15 -6.51 -4.14
C VAL A 342 -26.62 -6.05 -4.15
N ALA A 343 -26.90 -4.76 -4.00
CA ALA A 343 -28.27 -4.21 -3.98
C ALA A 343 -28.81 -3.78 -5.35
N ALA A 344 -28.06 -4.02 -6.43
CA ALA A 344 -28.43 -3.60 -7.80
C ALA A 344 -28.60 -4.78 -8.77
N VAL A 345 -28.90 -6.01 -8.26
CA VAL A 345 -29.29 -7.17 -9.07
C VAL A 345 -30.67 -7.66 -8.67
#